data_ceaabe52ee15c89c070bf885bb2737dd
#
_entry.id   ceaabe52ee15c89c070bf885bb2737dd
#
_cell.length_a   1.000
_cell.length_b   1.000
_cell.length_c   1.000
_cell.angle_alpha   90.00
_cell.angle_beta   90.00
_cell.angle_gamma   90.00
#
_symmetry.space_group_name_H-M   'P 1'
#
loop_
_entity.id
_entity.type
_entity.pdbx_description
1 polymer ?
#
loop_
_entity_poly.entity_id
_entity_poly.type
_entity_poly.pdbx_seq_one_letter_code
_entity_poly.pdbx_strand_id
1 'polypeptide(L)'
;GFLESELDRAVAALGFSASGDVSNVVALDSLRAQATLRERERRFRELLDALPAAVYTTDAAGRITYYNDAAASLWGHRPTLGSSEWCGSWKLFWPDGTPLPHDECPMAVALKEDRAVRGTEAAAERPDGTRVPFIPYPTPIHDETGKLVGAVNMLVDITDRKRAEEQQGLLVRELHHRVKNTLAMVQAITASTARATDNIEDFKTALFGRIQSLAKTHLLLSDEERAVKFADILRSELDAFDDGTSERIVLRGPDVPLTSQLAVSLGMAIHELTANAARYGALSVYGGKVEVTWSVTIDATRRTLMFDWAESGGPPVAQPLRQGFGSRLLALVLPAQIQARSRAEFAPHGLRLHCELPLPTVTLA
;
A
#
# COMPACT_ATOMS: atom_id res chain seq x y z
N GLY A 1 13.05 42.53 -34.84
CA GLY A 1 12.54 42.19 -36.19
C GLY A 1 11.08 42.44 -36.43
N PHE A 2 10.16 41.71 -35.75
CA PHE A 2 8.70 41.84 -36.03
C PHE A 2 8.09 43.08 -35.41
N LEU A 3 8.48 43.44 -34.19
CA LEU A 3 8.02 44.64 -33.46
C LEU A 3 8.54 45.95 -34.08
N GLU A 4 9.73 45.94 -34.61
CA GLU A 4 10.28 47.12 -35.32
C GLU A 4 9.48 47.39 -36.62
N SER A 5 9.07 46.33 -37.33
CA SER A 5 8.27 46.50 -38.57
C SER A 5 6.84 46.95 -38.34
N GLU A 6 6.23 46.63 -37.15
CA GLU A 6 4.89 47.11 -36.78
C GLU A 6 4.97 48.57 -36.26
N LEU A 7 6.02 48.88 -35.51
CA LEU A 7 6.25 50.25 -35.07
C LEU A 7 6.52 51.20 -36.23
N ASP A 8 7.31 50.75 -37.20
CA ASP A 8 7.58 51.52 -38.44
C ASP A 8 6.29 51.73 -39.27
N ARG A 9 5.41 50.71 -39.32
CA ARG A 9 4.07 50.85 -39.97
C ARG A 9 3.14 51.78 -39.22
N ALA A 10 3.13 51.74 -37.90
CA ALA A 10 2.30 52.64 -37.09
C ALA A 10 2.79 54.11 -37.16
N VAL A 11 4.11 54.32 -37.22
CA VAL A 11 4.73 55.63 -37.44
C VAL A 11 4.40 56.17 -38.83
N ALA A 12 4.45 55.32 -39.86
CA ALA A 12 4.09 55.69 -41.23
C ALA A 12 2.59 56.01 -41.39
N ALA A 13 1.71 55.26 -40.69
CA ALA A 13 0.27 55.45 -40.71
C ALA A 13 -0.20 56.74 -40.01
N LEU A 14 0.59 57.26 -39.05
CA LEU A 14 0.29 58.51 -38.30
C LEU A 14 0.77 59.76 -39.02
N GLY A 15 1.37 59.70 -40.23
CA GLY A 15 1.71 60.85 -41.07
C GLY A 15 2.79 61.76 -40.47
N PHE A 16 3.68 61.25 -39.64
CA PHE A 16 4.77 62.03 -39.05
C PHE A 16 5.82 62.41 -40.08
N SER A 17 5.83 63.66 -40.44
CA SER A 17 6.87 64.27 -41.26
C SER A 17 8.18 64.42 -40.45
N ALA A 18 9.29 64.22 -41.12
CA ALA A 18 10.66 64.29 -40.53
C ALA A 18 11.13 65.68 -40.08
N SER A 19 10.24 66.61 -39.74
CA SER A 19 10.56 67.91 -39.14
C SER A 19 10.54 67.81 -37.64
N GLY A 20 11.72 67.92 -36.99
CA GLY A 20 12.04 67.67 -35.60
C GLY A 20 11.26 68.50 -34.57
N ASP A 21 10.05 68.06 -34.27
CA ASP A 21 9.27 68.59 -33.17
C ASP A 21 9.53 67.70 -31.93
N VAL A 22 10.08 68.28 -30.87
CA VAL A 22 10.42 67.63 -29.59
C VAL A 22 9.26 66.84 -29.03
N SER A 23 8.03 67.30 -29.33
CA SER A 23 6.76 66.64 -28.93
C SER A 23 6.60 65.24 -29.55
N ASN A 24 7.05 65.05 -30.79
CA ASN A 24 6.95 63.78 -31.51
C ASN A 24 7.99 62.73 -31.01
N VAL A 25 9.18 63.21 -30.62
CA VAL A 25 10.23 62.38 -30.04
C VAL A 25 9.81 61.83 -28.68
N VAL A 26 9.23 62.68 -27.83
CA VAL A 26 8.69 62.29 -26.49
C VAL A 26 7.53 61.27 -26.63
N ALA A 27 6.65 61.45 -27.62
CA ALA A 27 5.56 60.52 -27.87
C ALA A 27 6.06 59.15 -28.36
N LEU A 28 7.06 59.12 -29.22
CA LEU A 28 7.71 57.86 -29.71
C LEU A 28 8.45 57.13 -28.59
N ASP A 29 9.14 57.83 -27.73
CA ASP A 29 9.85 57.21 -26.60
C ASP A 29 8.86 56.67 -25.55
N SER A 30 7.74 57.38 -25.32
CA SER A 30 6.64 56.91 -24.47
C SER A 30 6.00 55.64 -25.04
N LEU A 31 5.73 55.57 -26.35
CA LEU A 31 5.19 54.35 -27.01
C LEU A 31 6.15 53.19 -26.96
N ARG A 32 7.47 53.43 -27.17
CA ARG A 32 8.52 52.40 -27.03
C ARG A 32 8.61 51.90 -25.59
N ALA A 33 8.58 52.75 -24.61
CA ALA A 33 8.60 52.38 -23.19
C ALA A 33 7.37 51.54 -22.82
N GLN A 34 6.17 51.93 -23.30
CA GLN A 34 4.94 51.14 -23.09
C GLN A 34 4.98 49.79 -23.78
N ALA A 35 5.47 49.74 -25.04
CA ALA A 35 5.61 48.46 -25.76
C ALA A 35 6.60 47.53 -25.04
N THR A 36 7.74 48.05 -24.57
CA THR A 36 8.73 47.24 -23.81
C THR A 36 8.16 46.76 -22.48
N LEU A 37 7.37 47.57 -21.77
CA LEU A 37 6.72 47.20 -20.52
C LEU A 37 5.69 46.06 -20.75
N ARG A 38 4.84 46.22 -21.78
CA ARG A 38 3.85 45.17 -22.17
C ARG A 38 4.54 43.84 -22.53
N GLU A 39 5.65 43.91 -23.27
CA GLU A 39 6.40 42.70 -23.64
C GLU A 39 7.02 42.02 -22.43
N ARG A 40 7.58 42.81 -21.48
CA ARG A 40 8.11 42.23 -20.22
C ARG A 40 7.00 41.63 -19.38
N GLU A 41 5.84 42.29 -19.27
CA GLU A 41 4.69 41.76 -18.55
C GLU A 41 4.16 40.46 -19.18
N ARG A 42 4.03 40.41 -20.51
CA ARG A 42 3.63 39.24 -21.24
C ARG A 42 4.58 38.07 -20.97
N ARG A 43 5.89 38.30 -21.13
CA ARG A 43 6.93 37.30 -20.91
C ARG A 43 6.94 36.81 -19.47
N PHE A 44 6.72 37.66 -18.50
CA PHE A 44 6.61 37.27 -17.10
C PHE A 44 5.41 36.37 -16.85
N ARG A 45 4.24 36.69 -17.43
CA ARG A 45 3.04 35.83 -17.35
C ARG A 45 3.28 34.49 -18.00
N GLU A 46 3.87 34.46 -19.20
CA GLU A 46 4.22 33.19 -19.89
C GLU A 46 5.13 32.31 -19.04
N LEU A 47 6.07 32.89 -18.31
CA LEU A 47 6.94 32.14 -17.39
C LEU A 47 6.16 31.57 -16.20
N LEU A 48 5.24 32.34 -15.61
CA LEU A 48 4.40 31.85 -14.51
C LEU A 48 3.42 30.76 -14.96
N ASP A 49 2.85 30.92 -16.18
CA ASP A 49 1.94 29.93 -16.76
C ASP A 49 2.65 28.61 -17.11
N ALA A 50 3.93 28.66 -17.47
CA ALA A 50 4.74 27.48 -17.74
C ALA A 50 5.15 26.71 -16.46
N LEU A 51 4.98 27.28 -15.26
CA LEU A 51 5.31 26.58 -14.02
C LEU A 51 4.32 25.46 -13.74
N PRO A 52 4.77 24.27 -13.38
CA PRO A 52 3.90 23.16 -12.98
C PRO A 52 3.28 23.36 -11.58
N ALA A 53 3.70 24.38 -10.85
CA ALA A 53 3.18 24.73 -9.53
C ALA A 53 2.04 25.75 -9.65
N ALA A 54 1.01 25.59 -8.85
CA ALA A 54 -0.09 26.55 -8.75
C ALA A 54 0.40 27.85 -8.13
N VAL A 55 0.31 28.97 -8.90
CA VAL A 55 0.76 30.28 -8.44
C VAL A 55 -0.37 31.29 -8.64
N TYR A 56 -0.56 32.15 -7.65
CA TYR A 56 -1.48 33.31 -7.75
C TYR A 56 -0.98 34.48 -6.93
N THR A 57 -1.48 35.68 -7.27
CA THR A 57 -1.17 36.90 -6.56
C THR A 57 -2.46 37.61 -6.12
N THR A 58 -2.34 38.43 -5.06
CA THR A 58 -3.41 39.30 -4.59
C THR A 58 -2.92 40.73 -4.47
N ASP A 59 -3.85 41.67 -4.42
CA ASP A 59 -3.57 43.01 -3.94
C ASP A 59 -3.48 43.05 -2.38
N ALA A 60 -3.18 44.22 -1.81
CA ALA A 60 -3.08 44.40 -0.36
C ALA A 60 -4.42 44.18 0.37
N ALA A 61 -5.56 44.24 -0.33
CA ALA A 61 -6.88 43.94 0.20
C ALA A 61 -7.24 42.47 0.10
N GLY A 62 -6.33 41.63 -0.44
CA GLY A 62 -6.54 40.19 -0.60
C GLY A 62 -7.28 39.79 -1.88
N ARG A 63 -7.62 40.72 -2.78
CA ARG A 63 -8.31 40.42 -4.02
C ARG A 63 -7.35 39.79 -5.04
N ILE A 64 -7.74 38.66 -5.66
CA ILE A 64 -6.90 37.93 -6.64
C ILE A 64 -6.67 38.82 -7.86
N THR A 65 -5.39 39.09 -8.17
CA THR A 65 -4.95 39.88 -9.32
C THR A 65 -4.43 39.05 -10.48
N TYR A 66 -3.94 37.86 -10.20
CA TYR A 66 -3.44 36.90 -11.20
C TYR A 66 -3.50 35.47 -10.65
N TYR A 67 -3.64 34.50 -11.53
CA TYR A 67 -3.41 33.06 -11.24
C TYR A 67 -3.04 32.35 -12.55
N ASN A 68 -2.22 31.29 -12.45
CA ASN A 68 -1.86 30.44 -13.58
C ASN A 68 -2.83 29.25 -13.76
N ASP A 69 -2.66 28.51 -14.86
CA ASP A 69 -3.50 27.35 -15.17
C ASP A 69 -3.38 26.21 -14.14
N ALA A 70 -2.21 26.05 -13.53
CA ALA A 70 -2.02 25.08 -12.45
C ALA A 70 -2.86 25.43 -11.20
N ALA A 71 -2.99 26.73 -10.87
CA ALA A 71 -3.85 27.18 -9.76
C ALA A 71 -5.33 26.93 -10.08
N ALA A 72 -5.78 27.25 -11.29
CA ALA A 72 -7.15 26.96 -11.73
C ALA A 72 -7.45 25.45 -11.69
N SER A 73 -6.50 24.61 -12.09
CA SER A 73 -6.61 23.16 -12.04
C SER A 73 -6.68 22.61 -10.60
N LEU A 74 -5.89 23.18 -9.68
CA LEU A 74 -5.92 22.82 -8.27
C LEU A 74 -7.29 23.15 -7.64
N TRP A 75 -7.83 24.33 -7.94
CA TRP A 75 -9.14 24.77 -7.43
C TRP A 75 -10.33 24.11 -8.14
N GLY A 76 -10.12 23.57 -9.34
CA GLY A 76 -11.18 22.97 -10.16
C GLY A 76 -12.12 23.98 -10.82
N HIS A 77 -11.79 25.28 -10.77
CA HIS A 77 -12.50 26.37 -11.44
C HIS A 77 -11.61 27.58 -11.61
N ARG A 78 -12.10 28.58 -12.35
CA ARG A 78 -11.42 29.85 -12.59
C ARG A 78 -12.11 30.98 -11.80
N PRO A 79 -11.51 31.50 -10.72
CA PRO A 79 -12.07 32.61 -9.96
C PRO A 79 -12.08 33.91 -10.77
N THR A 80 -13.01 34.80 -10.47
CA THR A 80 -13.09 36.12 -11.12
C THR A 80 -12.03 37.03 -10.52
N LEU A 81 -11.14 37.55 -11.35
CA LEU A 81 -10.12 38.50 -10.91
C LEU A 81 -10.74 39.78 -10.34
N GLY A 82 -10.16 40.30 -9.25
CA GLY A 82 -10.56 41.54 -8.58
C GLY A 82 -11.80 41.42 -7.67
N SER A 83 -12.53 40.29 -7.71
CA SER A 83 -13.72 40.06 -6.88
C SER A 83 -13.56 38.87 -5.91
N SER A 84 -12.76 37.88 -6.25
CA SER A 84 -12.44 36.77 -5.35
C SER A 84 -11.36 37.17 -4.35
N GLU A 85 -11.60 36.92 -3.06
CA GLU A 85 -10.70 37.35 -1.98
C GLU A 85 -9.94 36.20 -1.38
N TRP A 86 -8.71 36.45 -0.95
CA TRP A 86 -7.76 35.58 -0.24
C TRP A 86 -7.26 34.38 -1.01
N CYS A 87 -8.14 33.57 -1.60
CA CYS A 87 -7.78 32.41 -2.46
C CYS A 87 -8.89 32.06 -3.44
N GLY A 88 -8.55 31.30 -4.48
CA GLY A 88 -9.52 30.82 -5.48
C GLY A 88 -10.23 29.52 -5.14
N SER A 89 -10.01 28.94 -3.97
CA SER A 89 -10.64 27.66 -3.57
C SER A 89 -12.14 27.84 -3.33
N TRP A 90 -12.94 26.84 -3.71
CA TRP A 90 -14.39 26.85 -3.42
C TRP A 90 -14.66 26.79 -1.92
N LYS A 91 -14.00 25.83 -1.23
CA LYS A 91 -13.96 25.71 0.23
C LYS A 91 -12.56 25.26 0.67
N LEU A 92 -12.20 25.60 1.89
CA LEU A 92 -10.94 25.19 2.51
C LEU A 92 -11.18 24.38 3.78
N PHE A 93 -10.25 23.47 4.05
CA PHE A 93 -10.24 22.62 5.23
C PHE A 93 -8.83 22.51 5.81
N TRP A 94 -8.75 22.35 7.10
CA TRP A 94 -7.54 21.91 7.78
C TRP A 94 -7.27 20.43 7.50
N PRO A 95 -6.04 19.92 7.77
CA PRO A 95 -5.72 18.50 7.56
C PRO A 95 -6.59 17.53 8.37
N ASP A 96 -7.15 17.95 9.49
CA ASP A 96 -8.07 17.19 10.34
C ASP A 96 -9.51 17.14 9.79
N GLY A 97 -9.77 17.84 8.68
CA GLY A 97 -11.09 17.91 8.04
C GLY A 97 -12.00 19.01 8.58
N THR A 98 -11.57 19.81 9.55
CA THR A 98 -12.33 20.97 10.03
C THR A 98 -12.34 22.09 8.99
N PRO A 99 -13.47 22.84 8.81
CA PRO A 99 -13.53 23.94 7.88
C PRO A 99 -12.52 25.02 8.20
N LEU A 100 -11.87 25.56 7.15
CA LEU A 100 -10.95 26.68 7.24
C LEU A 100 -11.61 27.91 6.57
N PRO A 101 -11.99 28.98 7.33
CA PRO A 101 -12.51 30.21 6.75
C PRO A 101 -11.49 30.86 5.82
N HIS A 102 -11.95 31.46 4.71
CA HIS A 102 -11.04 32.07 3.73
C HIS A 102 -10.24 33.25 4.31
N ASP A 103 -10.83 34.00 5.22
CA ASP A 103 -10.19 35.13 5.92
C ASP A 103 -9.21 34.70 7.04
N GLU A 104 -9.13 33.39 7.34
CA GLU A 104 -8.16 32.78 8.25
C GLU A 104 -7.15 31.91 7.48
N CYS A 105 -7.27 31.84 6.15
CA CYS A 105 -6.36 31.04 5.35
C CYS A 105 -4.92 31.57 5.39
N PRO A 106 -3.90 30.76 5.09
CA PRO A 106 -2.50 31.20 5.14
C PRO A 106 -2.18 32.46 4.35
N MET A 107 -2.89 32.73 3.23
CA MET A 107 -2.75 33.95 2.45
C MET A 107 -3.30 35.19 3.23
N ALA A 108 -4.48 35.03 3.83
CA ALA A 108 -5.07 36.09 4.65
C ALA A 108 -4.18 36.43 5.86
N VAL A 109 -3.64 35.42 6.52
CA VAL A 109 -2.69 35.60 7.63
C VAL A 109 -1.43 36.33 7.15
N ALA A 110 -0.87 35.92 5.99
CA ALA A 110 0.35 36.56 5.46
C ALA A 110 0.16 38.05 5.17
N LEU A 111 -0.99 38.43 4.63
CA LEU A 111 -1.31 39.84 4.36
C LEU A 111 -1.63 40.64 5.63
N LYS A 112 -2.39 40.07 6.58
CA LYS A 112 -2.78 40.73 7.84
C LYS A 112 -1.58 40.97 8.77
N GLU A 113 -0.66 40.00 8.80
CA GLU A 113 0.50 40.04 9.70
C GLU A 113 1.79 40.50 9.01
N ASP A 114 1.72 40.81 7.73
CA ASP A 114 2.85 41.23 6.88
C ASP A 114 4.08 40.32 7.03
N ARG A 115 3.86 39.03 7.01
CA ARG A 115 4.91 38.01 7.12
C ARG A 115 4.63 36.78 6.25
N ALA A 116 5.69 36.15 5.79
CA ALA A 116 5.54 34.90 5.07
C ALA A 116 5.05 33.74 6.00
N VAL A 117 4.08 32.97 5.53
CA VAL A 117 3.60 31.75 6.22
C VAL A 117 4.22 30.50 5.57
N ARG A 118 4.69 29.57 6.40
CA ARG A 118 5.37 28.35 5.95
C ARG A 118 4.93 27.14 6.78
N GLY A 119 4.96 25.94 6.15
CA GLY A 119 4.78 24.65 6.84
C GLY A 119 3.33 24.31 7.22
N THR A 120 2.37 25.10 6.80
CA THR A 120 0.94 24.84 7.05
C THR A 120 0.38 24.03 5.91
N GLU A 121 -0.27 22.90 6.21
CA GLU A 121 -1.04 22.13 5.23
C GLU A 121 -2.50 22.57 5.26
N ALA A 122 -3.15 22.52 4.10
CA ALA A 122 -4.59 22.74 3.94
C ALA A 122 -5.13 21.85 2.81
N ALA A 123 -6.45 21.75 2.71
CA ALA A 123 -7.11 21.08 1.60
C ALA A 123 -8.12 22.02 0.93
N ALA A 124 -8.07 22.10 -0.40
CA ALA A 124 -9.08 22.79 -1.21
C ALA A 124 -10.15 21.78 -1.66
N GLU A 125 -11.42 22.09 -1.38
CA GLU A 125 -12.53 21.34 -1.95
C GLU A 125 -12.93 22.01 -3.27
N ARG A 126 -12.99 21.23 -4.34
CA ARG A 126 -13.43 21.66 -5.67
C ARG A 126 -14.95 21.70 -5.73
N PRO A 127 -15.55 22.37 -6.73
CA PRO A 127 -17.00 22.37 -6.94
C PRO A 127 -17.63 20.98 -7.12
N ASP A 128 -16.87 19.98 -7.58
CA ASP A 128 -17.28 18.59 -7.73
C ASP A 128 -17.22 17.78 -6.41
N GLY A 129 -16.78 18.41 -5.31
CA GLY A 129 -16.61 17.78 -4.00
C GLY A 129 -15.26 17.09 -3.79
N THR A 130 -14.39 17.00 -4.82
CA THR A 130 -13.05 16.43 -4.63
C THR A 130 -12.18 17.34 -3.78
N ARG A 131 -11.34 16.77 -2.92
CA ARG A 131 -10.41 17.52 -2.07
C ARG A 131 -8.98 17.31 -2.52
N VAL A 132 -8.26 18.41 -2.67
CA VAL A 132 -6.84 18.44 -3.02
C VAL A 132 -6.05 18.98 -1.83
N PRO A 133 -5.23 18.14 -1.15
CA PRO A 133 -4.35 18.60 -0.09
C PRO A 133 -3.17 19.36 -0.70
N PHE A 134 -2.83 20.50 -0.10
CA PHE A 134 -1.73 21.34 -0.58
C PHE A 134 -0.99 22.03 0.56
N ILE A 135 0.24 22.49 0.26
CA ILE A 135 1.02 23.37 1.13
C ILE A 135 1.10 24.75 0.47
N PRO A 136 0.56 25.81 1.10
CA PRO A 136 0.69 27.17 0.63
C PRO A 136 2.02 27.81 1.08
N TYR A 137 2.55 28.69 0.24
CA TYR A 137 3.75 29.47 0.49
C TYR A 137 3.49 30.99 0.25
N PRO A 138 2.54 31.59 0.96
CA PRO A 138 2.27 33.02 0.77
C PRO A 138 3.44 33.87 1.26
N THR A 139 3.78 34.88 0.44
CA THR A 139 4.85 35.83 0.70
C THR A 139 4.37 37.22 0.37
N PRO A 140 4.34 38.19 1.33
CA PRO A 140 4.00 39.56 1.10
C PRO A 140 4.93 40.22 0.08
N ILE A 141 4.39 41.17 -0.70
CA ILE A 141 5.12 41.96 -1.69
C ILE A 141 4.99 43.43 -1.29
N HIS A 142 6.13 44.11 -1.28
CA HIS A 142 6.22 45.57 -0.93
C HIS A 142 6.71 46.37 -2.13
N ASP A 143 6.31 47.62 -2.19
CA ASP A 143 6.85 48.59 -3.14
C ASP A 143 8.21 49.15 -2.66
N GLU A 144 8.79 50.03 -3.47
CA GLU A 144 10.09 50.63 -3.16
C GLU A 144 10.10 51.49 -1.87
N THR A 145 8.91 51.89 -1.37
CA THR A 145 8.76 52.63 -0.10
C THR A 145 8.61 51.69 1.12
N GLY A 146 8.55 50.39 0.90
CA GLY A 146 8.30 49.40 1.95
C GLY A 146 6.82 49.21 2.28
N LYS A 147 5.90 49.77 1.50
CA LYS A 147 4.46 49.61 1.70
C LYS A 147 3.98 48.27 1.11
N LEU A 148 3.17 47.52 1.86
CA LEU A 148 2.53 46.30 1.39
C LEU A 148 1.61 46.63 0.19
N VAL A 149 1.88 45.97 -0.96
CA VAL A 149 1.09 46.10 -2.19
C VAL A 149 0.33 44.84 -2.56
N GLY A 150 0.64 43.73 -1.94
CA GLY A 150 -0.02 42.47 -2.19
C GLY A 150 0.78 41.27 -1.66
N ALA A 151 0.46 40.08 -2.16
CA ALA A 151 1.21 38.88 -1.87
C ALA A 151 1.22 37.92 -3.08
N VAL A 152 2.25 37.11 -3.17
CA VAL A 152 2.32 35.96 -4.05
C VAL A 152 2.19 34.66 -3.24
N ASN A 153 1.46 33.71 -3.74
CA ASN A 153 1.34 32.38 -3.12
C ASN A 153 1.61 31.29 -4.14
N MET A 154 2.46 30.35 -3.77
CA MET A 154 2.65 29.10 -4.47
C MET A 154 1.96 27.98 -3.68
N LEU A 155 1.11 27.21 -4.33
CA LEU A 155 0.43 26.07 -3.75
C LEU A 155 1.08 24.79 -4.30
N VAL A 156 1.64 23.99 -3.42
CA VAL A 156 2.22 22.70 -3.77
C VAL A 156 1.20 21.62 -3.49
N ASP A 157 0.69 20.97 -4.54
CA ASP A 157 -0.16 19.78 -4.42
C ASP A 157 0.63 18.63 -3.79
N ILE A 158 0.11 18.09 -2.71
CA ILE A 158 0.72 16.97 -1.97
C ILE A 158 -0.15 15.71 -2.02
N THR A 159 -1.04 15.59 -3.00
CA THR A 159 -1.95 14.46 -3.15
C THR A 159 -1.19 13.13 -3.25
N ASP A 160 -0.17 13.07 -4.10
CA ASP A 160 0.60 11.84 -4.29
C ASP A 160 1.42 11.49 -3.04
N ARG A 161 1.96 12.51 -2.35
CA ARG A 161 2.64 12.30 -1.06
C ARG A 161 1.68 11.70 -0.02
N LYS A 162 0.47 12.27 0.13
CA LYS A 162 -0.53 11.77 1.10
C LYS A 162 -0.98 10.35 0.77
N ARG A 163 -1.21 10.04 -0.50
CA ARG A 163 -1.55 8.67 -0.94
C ARG A 163 -0.44 7.67 -0.60
N ALA A 164 0.82 8.04 -0.85
CA ALA A 164 1.96 7.20 -0.50
C ALA A 164 2.08 6.99 1.02
N GLU A 165 1.90 8.04 1.84
CA GLU A 165 1.89 7.97 3.30
C GLU A 165 0.76 7.06 3.82
N GLU A 166 -0.45 7.19 3.28
CA GLU A 166 -1.60 6.32 3.62
C GLU A 166 -1.34 4.86 3.25
N GLN A 167 -0.83 4.61 2.05
CA GLN A 167 -0.49 3.27 1.58
C GLN A 167 0.59 2.64 2.45
N GLN A 168 1.64 3.38 2.78
CA GLN A 168 2.69 2.93 3.69
C GLN A 168 2.12 2.61 5.08
N GLY A 169 1.23 3.45 5.60
CA GLY A 169 0.54 3.22 6.87
C GLY A 169 -0.31 1.94 6.87
N LEU A 170 -0.96 1.61 5.75
CA LEU A 170 -1.70 0.35 5.59
C LEU A 170 -0.75 -0.86 5.62
N LEU A 171 0.34 -0.82 4.87
CA LEU A 171 1.34 -1.89 4.83
C LEU A 171 1.98 -2.15 6.20
N VAL A 172 2.32 -1.08 6.94
CA VAL A 172 2.87 -1.20 8.31
C VAL A 172 1.85 -1.85 9.25
N ARG A 173 0.58 -1.49 9.19
CA ARG A 173 -0.47 -2.12 10.00
C ARG A 173 -0.64 -3.60 9.67
N GLU A 174 -0.63 -3.95 8.38
CA GLU A 174 -0.71 -5.35 7.95
C GLU A 174 0.49 -6.16 8.43
N LEU A 175 1.71 -5.59 8.31
CA LEU A 175 2.93 -6.22 8.81
C LEU A 175 2.86 -6.47 10.34
N HIS A 176 2.44 -5.46 11.11
CA HIS A 176 2.26 -5.62 12.56
C HIS A 176 1.26 -6.72 12.90
N HIS A 177 0.16 -6.82 12.15
CA HIS A 177 -0.84 -7.86 12.35
C HIS A 177 -0.26 -9.26 12.06
N ARG A 178 0.51 -9.42 10.98
CA ARG A 178 1.21 -10.67 10.64
C ARG A 178 2.24 -11.07 11.69
N VAL A 179 3.07 -10.12 12.14
CA VAL A 179 4.05 -10.37 13.22
C VAL A 179 3.36 -10.81 14.50
N LYS A 180 2.29 -10.13 14.92
CA LYS A 180 1.51 -10.51 16.11
C LYS A 180 0.95 -11.93 16.00
N ASN A 181 0.42 -12.31 14.84
CA ASN A 181 -0.12 -13.66 14.60
C ASN A 181 0.99 -14.72 14.69
N THR A 182 2.15 -14.46 14.09
CA THR A 182 3.31 -15.37 14.15
C THR A 182 3.82 -15.54 15.58
N LEU A 183 3.94 -14.47 16.35
CA LEU A 183 4.35 -14.53 17.76
C LEU A 183 3.33 -15.30 18.62
N ALA A 184 2.04 -15.08 18.42
CA ALA A 184 1.00 -15.83 19.12
C ALA A 184 1.08 -17.34 18.81
N MET A 185 1.39 -17.69 17.56
CA MET A 185 1.59 -19.07 17.14
C MET A 185 2.83 -19.70 17.80
N VAL A 186 3.95 -18.99 17.83
CA VAL A 186 5.17 -19.44 18.54
C VAL A 186 4.89 -19.68 20.04
N GLN A 187 4.15 -18.77 20.69
CA GLN A 187 3.72 -18.94 22.08
C GLN A 187 2.85 -20.20 22.26
N ALA A 188 1.88 -20.42 21.37
CA ALA A 188 1.02 -21.60 21.42
C ALA A 188 1.79 -22.89 21.19
N ILE A 189 2.74 -22.93 20.24
CA ILE A 189 3.65 -24.04 19.99
C ILE A 189 4.48 -24.33 21.26
N THR A 190 5.11 -23.32 21.83
CA THR A 190 5.94 -23.46 23.04
C THR A 190 5.14 -24.02 24.22
N ALA A 191 3.99 -23.41 24.52
CA ALA A 191 3.14 -23.83 25.62
C ALA A 191 2.57 -25.24 25.43
N SER A 192 2.22 -25.61 24.20
CA SER A 192 1.70 -26.96 23.94
C SER A 192 2.79 -28.03 23.93
N THR A 193 3.99 -27.69 23.44
CA THR A 193 5.15 -28.57 23.49
C THR A 193 5.54 -28.86 24.95
N ALA A 194 5.58 -27.82 25.80
CA ALA A 194 5.89 -27.98 27.22
C ALA A 194 4.89 -28.89 27.95
N ARG A 195 3.61 -28.89 27.55
CA ARG A 195 2.60 -29.80 28.13
C ARG A 195 2.67 -31.25 27.60
N ALA A 196 3.30 -31.44 26.46
CA ALA A 196 3.35 -32.74 25.77
C ALA A 196 4.66 -33.50 25.99
N THR A 197 5.65 -32.91 26.66
CA THR A 197 6.97 -33.49 26.89
C THR A 197 7.25 -33.58 28.39
N ASP A 198 7.86 -34.68 28.82
CA ASP A 198 8.13 -34.96 30.24
C ASP A 198 9.57 -34.56 30.65
N ASN A 199 10.45 -34.28 29.67
CA ASN A 199 11.84 -33.88 29.94
C ASN A 199 12.29 -32.76 28.99
N ILE A 200 13.40 -32.10 29.37
CA ILE A 200 13.92 -30.92 28.67
C ILE A 200 14.49 -31.24 27.28
N GLU A 201 15.08 -32.42 27.08
CA GLU A 201 15.69 -32.78 25.79
C GLU A 201 14.63 -33.10 24.75
N ASP A 202 13.58 -33.80 25.13
CA ASP A 202 12.40 -34.01 24.24
C ASP A 202 11.70 -32.70 23.92
N PHE A 203 11.58 -31.81 24.93
CA PHE A 203 11.03 -30.47 24.73
C PHE A 203 11.84 -29.67 23.70
N LYS A 204 13.17 -29.60 23.84
CA LYS A 204 14.05 -28.89 22.92
C LYS A 204 13.91 -29.43 21.49
N THR A 205 14.00 -30.75 21.34
CA THR A 205 13.93 -31.44 20.04
C THR A 205 12.60 -31.16 19.34
N ALA A 206 11.49 -31.34 20.07
CA ALA A 206 10.15 -31.12 19.52
C ALA A 206 9.90 -29.63 19.22
N LEU A 207 10.31 -28.72 20.09
CA LEU A 207 10.14 -27.28 19.89
C LEU A 207 10.95 -26.81 18.68
N PHE A 208 12.21 -27.25 18.56
CA PHE A 208 13.07 -26.87 17.43
C PHE A 208 12.49 -27.34 16.10
N GLY A 209 12.05 -28.59 16.01
CA GLY A 209 11.42 -29.13 14.80
C GLY A 209 10.18 -28.33 14.37
N ARG A 210 9.31 -27.97 15.31
CA ARG A 210 8.10 -27.18 15.06
C ARG A 210 8.41 -25.77 14.59
N ILE A 211 9.38 -25.09 15.22
CA ILE A 211 9.82 -23.75 14.80
C ILE A 211 10.43 -23.80 13.40
N GLN A 212 11.22 -24.86 13.12
CA GLN A 212 11.82 -25.05 11.80
C GLN A 212 10.77 -25.29 10.71
N SER A 213 9.74 -26.10 10.96
CA SER A 213 8.61 -26.29 10.05
C SER A 213 7.86 -24.98 9.80
N LEU A 214 7.59 -24.21 10.88
CA LEU A 214 6.99 -22.88 10.76
C LEU A 214 7.83 -21.94 9.87
N ALA A 215 9.15 -21.93 10.07
CA ALA A 215 10.08 -21.12 9.26
C ALA A 215 10.10 -21.57 7.79
N LYS A 216 10.13 -22.87 7.51
CA LYS A 216 10.05 -23.41 6.14
C LYS A 216 8.76 -22.95 5.44
N THR A 217 7.63 -23.06 6.13
CA THR A 217 6.34 -22.61 5.56
C THR A 217 6.32 -21.11 5.30
N HIS A 218 6.90 -20.31 6.20
CA HIS A 218 7.02 -18.87 5.97
C HIS A 218 7.94 -18.52 4.79
N LEU A 219 9.02 -19.27 4.57
CA LEU A 219 9.88 -19.10 3.40
C LEU A 219 9.14 -19.40 2.10
N LEU A 220 8.33 -20.45 2.06
CA LEU A 220 7.48 -20.75 0.91
C LEU A 220 6.48 -19.63 0.62
N LEU A 221 5.98 -18.93 1.66
CA LEU A 221 5.02 -17.83 1.56
C LEU A 221 5.67 -16.49 1.22
N SER A 222 6.99 -16.34 1.34
CA SER A 222 7.70 -15.10 1.02
C SER A 222 8.02 -14.94 -0.47
N ASP A 223 7.85 -15.98 -1.26
CA ASP A 223 7.97 -15.93 -2.73
C ASP A 223 6.70 -15.32 -3.31
N GLU A 224 6.71 -14.00 -3.54
CA GLU A 224 5.55 -13.21 -4.01
C GLU A 224 5.09 -13.59 -5.42
N GLU A 225 5.93 -14.27 -6.20
CA GLU A 225 5.60 -14.65 -7.58
C GLU A 225 4.77 -15.94 -7.68
N ARG A 226 4.66 -16.73 -6.60
CA ARG A 226 4.02 -18.04 -6.67
C ARG A 226 3.10 -18.35 -5.50
N ALA A 227 1.84 -18.63 -5.81
CA ALA A 227 0.91 -19.17 -4.80
C ALA A 227 1.40 -20.52 -4.28
N VAL A 228 1.58 -20.64 -2.96
CA VAL A 228 1.97 -21.90 -2.30
C VAL A 228 0.88 -22.95 -2.52
N LYS A 229 1.24 -24.12 -3.02
CA LYS A 229 0.34 -25.24 -3.26
C LYS A 229 0.39 -26.25 -2.11
N PHE A 230 -0.69 -27.01 -1.93
CA PHE A 230 -0.72 -28.09 -0.94
C PHE A 230 0.42 -29.11 -1.15
N ALA A 231 0.71 -29.46 -2.41
CA ALA A 231 1.84 -30.33 -2.76
C ALA A 231 3.21 -29.79 -2.29
N ASP A 232 3.40 -28.46 -2.31
CA ASP A 232 4.67 -27.86 -1.88
C ASP A 232 4.87 -28.01 -0.36
N ILE A 233 3.78 -27.90 0.42
CA ILE A 233 3.81 -28.17 1.87
C ILE A 233 4.17 -29.63 2.16
N LEU A 234 3.55 -30.58 1.46
CA LEU A 234 3.85 -32.01 1.61
C LEU A 234 5.31 -32.31 1.30
N ARG A 235 5.82 -31.82 0.17
CA ARG A 235 7.22 -32.00 -0.21
C ARG A 235 8.18 -31.40 0.81
N SER A 236 7.92 -30.20 1.29
CA SER A 236 8.82 -29.52 2.26
C SER A 236 9.06 -30.34 3.55
N GLU A 237 8.11 -31.21 3.93
CA GLU A 237 8.21 -32.04 5.14
C GLU A 237 8.61 -33.49 4.84
N LEU A 238 8.27 -34.05 3.68
CA LEU A 238 8.45 -35.45 3.35
C LEU A 238 9.70 -35.76 2.51
N ASP A 239 10.22 -34.80 1.71
CA ASP A 239 11.36 -35.01 0.82
C ASP A 239 12.63 -35.52 1.55
N ALA A 240 12.81 -35.14 2.82
CA ALA A 240 13.93 -35.63 3.63
C ALA A 240 13.88 -37.15 3.90
N PHE A 241 12.74 -37.81 3.71
CA PHE A 241 12.49 -39.24 3.91
C PHE A 241 12.32 -40.00 2.58
N ASP A 242 12.34 -39.30 1.45
CA ASP A 242 12.29 -39.90 0.13
C ASP A 242 13.67 -40.50 -0.21
N ASP A 243 13.70 -41.77 -0.57
CA ASP A 243 14.92 -42.49 -0.98
C ASP A 243 15.17 -42.43 -2.50
N GLY A 244 14.39 -41.63 -3.22
CA GLY A 244 14.48 -41.45 -4.66
C GLY A 244 13.88 -42.61 -5.48
N THR A 245 13.29 -43.63 -4.84
CA THR A 245 12.65 -44.76 -5.54
C THR A 245 11.22 -44.45 -5.95
N SER A 246 10.64 -43.34 -5.51
CA SER A 246 9.22 -42.93 -5.68
C SER A 246 8.22 -43.95 -5.10
N GLU A 247 8.69 -44.93 -4.31
CA GLU A 247 7.84 -45.93 -3.68
C GLU A 247 7.61 -45.66 -2.19
N ARG A 248 8.55 -44.94 -1.53
CA ARG A 248 8.49 -44.66 -0.09
C ARG A 248 7.55 -43.52 0.25
N ILE A 249 7.57 -42.47 -0.57
CA ILE A 249 6.69 -41.31 -0.46
C ILE A 249 5.88 -41.17 -1.74
N VAL A 250 4.57 -41.33 -1.62
CA VAL A 250 3.65 -41.24 -2.75
C VAL A 250 2.70 -40.07 -2.56
N LEU A 251 2.78 -39.07 -3.44
CA LEU A 251 1.95 -37.85 -3.40
C LEU A 251 1.10 -37.77 -4.66
N ARG A 252 -0.24 -37.80 -4.51
CA ARG A 252 -1.18 -37.78 -5.65
C ARG A 252 -2.35 -36.85 -5.41
N GLY A 253 -2.53 -35.85 -6.28
CA GLY A 253 -3.66 -34.95 -6.26
C GLY A 253 -3.48 -33.76 -7.19
N PRO A 254 -4.52 -32.94 -7.38
CA PRO A 254 -4.47 -31.76 -8.21
C PRO A 254 -3.67 -30.63 -7.55
N ASP A 255 -3.29 -29.64 -8.35
CA ASP A 255 -2.74 -28.37 -7.85
C ASP A 255 -3.80 -27.60 -7.05
N VAL A 256 -3.53 -27.38 -5.75
CA VAL A 256 -4.42 -26.66 -4.85
C VAL A 256 -3.69 -25.48 -4.22
N PRO A 257 -3.94 -24.24 -4.67
CA PRO A 257 -3.34 -23.05 -4.05
C PRO A 257 -3.93 -22.82 -2.66
N LEU A 258 -3.08 -22.45 -1.71
CA LEU A 258 -3.43 -22.22 -0.32
C LEU A 258 -3.26 -20.74 0.05
N THR A 259 -4.12 -20.25 0.93
CA THR A 259 -3.87 -18.98 1.62
C THR A 259 -2.74 -19.15 2.64
N SER A 260 -2.08 -18.03 3.01
CA SER A 260 -0.99 -18.05 4.01
C SER A 260 -1.42 -18.70 5.33
N GLN A 261 -2.64 -18.47 5.78
CA GLN A 261 -3.17 -19.06 7.01
C GLN A 261 -3.33 -20.58 6.89
N LEU A 262 -3.89 -21.08 5.77
CA LEU A 262 -4.04 -22.50 5.51
C LEU A 262 -2.69 -23.19 5.37
N ALA A 263 -1.75 -22.58 4.64
CA ALA A 263 -0.41 -23.12 4.45
C ALA A 263 0.32 -23.34 5.78
N VAL A 264 0.29 -22.34 6.68
CA VAL A 264 0.94 -22.45 8.00
C VAL A 264 0.26 -23.51 8.87
N SER A 265 -1.07 -23.54 8.92
CA SER A 265 -1.80 -24.53 9.73
C SER A 265 -1.58 -25.96 9.23
N LEU A 266 -1.62 -26.16 7.89
CA LEU A 266 -1.36 -27.46 7.28
C LEU A 266 0.11 -27.86 7.39
N GLY A 267 1.06 -26.94 7.23
CA GLY A 267 2.49 -27.21 7.40
C GLY A 267 2.78 -27.82 8.76
N MET A 268 2.25 -27.24 9.83
CA MET A 268 2.40 -27.79 11.17
C MET A 268 1.73 -29.17 11.32
N ALA A 269 0.53 -29.37 10.73
CA ALA A 269 -0.15 -30.66 10.80
C ALA A 269 0.62 -31.75 10.07
N ILE A 270 1.11 -31.46 8.86
CA ILE A 270 1.93 -32.39 8.07
C ILE A 270 3.26 -32.68 8.78
N HIS A 271 3.90 -31.65 9.36
CA HIS A 271 5.10 -31.83 10.17
C HIS A 271 4.88 -32.83 11.31
N GLU A 272 3.80 -32.71 12.07
CA GLU A 272 3.49 -33.63 13.16
C GLU A 272 3.21 -35.06 12.67
N LEU A 273 2.48 -35.20 11.55
CA LEU A 273 2.26 -36.51 10.94
C LEU A 273 3.57 -37.11 10.49
N THR A 274 4.43 -36.37 9.80
CA THR A 274 5.76 -36.81 9.36
C THR A 274 6.66 -37.20 10.53
N ALA A 275 6.71 -36.37 11.60
CA ALA A 275 7.48 -36.66 12.79
C ALA A 275 7.01 -37.92 13.52
N ASN A 276 5.68 -38.16 13.58
CA ASN A 276 5.11 -39.35 14.16
C ASN A 276 5.42 -40.59 13.30
N ALA A 277 5.29 -40.50 11.98
CA ALA A 277 5.65 -41.55 11.04
C ALA A 277 7.13 -41.92 11.15
N ALA A 278 8.02 -40.92 11.35
CA ALA A 278 9.45 -41.13 11.51
C ALA A 278 9.85 -41.72 12.88
N ARG A 279 9.12 -41.37 13.93
CA ARG A 279 9.45 -41.90 15.30
C ARG A 279 8.78 -43.21 15.61
N TYR A 280 7.53 -43.41 15.20
CA TYR A 280 6.69 -44.51 15.68
C TYR A 280 6.01 -45.27 14.53
N GLY A 281 5.92 -44.67 13.33
CA GLY A 281 5.17 -45.22 12.22
C GLY A 281 6.03 -45.73 11.06
N ALA A 282 5.49 -45.65 9.85
CA ALA A 282 6.07 -46.23 8.66
C ALA A 282 7.48 -45.74 8.31
N LEU A 283 7.78 -44.49 8.52
CA LEU A 283 9.09 -43.88 8.19
C LEU A 283 10.21 -44.27 9.17
N SER A 284 9.87 -44.91 10.30
CA SER A 284 10.87 -45.39 11.31
C SER A 284 11.66 -46.62 10.85
N VAL A 285 11.23 -47.30 9.82
CA VAL A 285 11.86 -48.55 9.30
C VAL A 285 12.12 -48.46 7.80
N TYR A 286 13.09 -49.26 7.34
CA TYR A 286 13.36 -49.43 5.92
C TYR A 286 12.19 -50.16 5.24
N GLY A 287 11.71 -49.65 4.10
CA GLY A 287 10.58 -50.24 3.37
C GLY A 287 9.19 -49.78 3.84
N GLY A 288 9.11 -49.00 4.92
CA GLY A 288 7.86 -48.37 5.29
C GLY A 288 7.48 -47.23 4.31
N LYS A 289 6.18 -47.04 4.07
CA LYS A 289 5.63 -46.15 3.04
C LYS A 289 4.61 -45.18 3.63
N VAL A 290 4.60 -43.95 3.09
CA VAL A 290 3.57 -42.94 3.31
C VAL A 290 2.95 -42.59 1.98
N GLU A 291 1.64 -42.71 1.88
CA GLU A 291 0.87 -42.30 0.72
C GLU A 291 -0.07 -41.13 1.15
N VAL A 292 -0.01 -40.02 0.42
CA VAL A 292 -0.92 -38.91 0.59
C VAL A 292 -1.66 -38.66 -0.72
N THR A 293 -2.99 -38.84 -0.67
CA THR A 293 -3.86 -38.55 -1.80
C THR A 293 -4.81 -37.40 -1.45
N TRP A 294 -5.07 -36.52 -2.41
CA TRP A 294 -6.00 -35.43 -2.17
C TRP A 294 -6.83 -35.08 -3.39
N SER A 295 -8.00 -34.48 -3.13
CA SER A 295 -8.94 -33.99 -4.13
C SER A 295 -9.61 -32.71 -3.66
N VAL A 296 -10.24 -31.99 -4.59
CA VAL A 296 -11.08 -30.85 -4.27
C VAL A 296 -12.50 -31.14 -4.73
N THR A 297 -13.43 -31.08 -3.80
CA THR A 297 -14.85 -31.16 -4.11
C THR A 297 -15.44 -29.76 -4.16
N ILE A 298 -16.39 -29.54 -5.06
CA ILE A 298 -17.09 -28.28 -5.23
C ILE A 298 -18.57 -28.56 -5.07
N ASP A 299 -19.16 -28.01 -4.01
CA ASP A 299 -20.60 -28.11 -3.75
C ASP A 299 -21.22 -26.70 -3.73
N ALA A 300 -22.13 -26.44 -4.66
CA ALA A 300 -22.81 -25.15 -4.88
C ALA A 300 -21.86 -23.93 -4.87
N THR A 301 -21.43 -23.46 -3.70
CA THR A 301 -20.55 -22.31 -3.50
C THR A 301 -19.31 -22.63 -2.66
N ARG A 302 -19.19 -23.86 -2.15
CA ARG A 302 -18.08 -24.27 -1.27
C ARG A 302 -17.11 -25.16 -1.99
N ARG A 303 -15.83 -24.79 -1.91
CA ARG A 303 -14.71 -25.66 -2.28
C ARG A 303 -14.18 -26.30 -1.01
N THR A 304 -13.98 -27.63 -1.04
CA THR A 304 -13.43 -28.38 0.10
C THR A 304 -12.24 -29.19 -0.38
N LEU A 305 -11.08 -29.01 0.26
CA LEU A 305 -9.94 -29.90 0.10
C LEU A 305 -10.16 -31.12 1.00
N MET A 306 -10.08 -32.29 0.42
CA MET A 306 -10.09 -33.58 1.12
C MET A 306 -8.75 -34.24 0.90
N PHE A 307 -8.09 -34.69 1.96
CA PHE A 307 -6.86 -35.46 1.82
C PHE A 307 -6.84 -36.64 2.76
N ASP A 308 -6.22 -37.74 2.28
CA ASP A 308 -6.01 -38.95 2.99
C ASP A 308 -4.50 -39.18 3.17
N TRP A 309 -4.08 -39.43 4.40
CA TRP A 309 -2.74 -39.84 4.79
C TRP A 309 -2.79 -41.33 5.17
N ALA A 310 -2.00 -42.14 4.54
CA ALA A 310 -1.95 -43.58 4.83
C ALA A 310 -0.50 -44.05 5.03
N GLU A 311 -0.25 -44.70 6.16
CA GLU A 311 1.01 -45.36 6.48
C GLU A 311 0.89 -46.86 6.26
N SER A 312 1.97 -47.51 5.77
CA SER A 312 2.05 -48.95 5.59
C SER A 312 3.48 -49.45 5.69
N GLY A 313 3.66 -50.74 6.00
CA GLY A 313 4.99 -51.38 6.09
C GLY A 313 5.81 -50.96 7.31
N GLY A 314 5.22 -50.21 8.24
CA GLY A 314 5.82 -49.80 9.50
C GLY A 314 5.56 -50.81 10.64
N PRO A 315 6.06 -50.53 11.87
CA PRO A 315 5.73 -51.30 13.04
C PRO A 315 4.22 -51.22 13.35
N PRO A 316 3.65 -52.21 14.06
CA PRO A 316 2.24 -52.22 14.43
C PRO A 316 1.89 -50.95 15.25
N VAL A 317 0.88 -50.23 14.79
CA VAL A 317 0.43 -48.97 15.44
C VAL A 317 -0.76 -49.26 16.35
N ALA A 318 -0.68 -48.81 17.60
CA ALA A 318 -1.79 -48.84 18.55
C ALA A 318 -2.28 -47.47 18.85
N GLN A 319 -3.56 -47.36 19.27
CA GLN A 319 -4.12 -46.05 19.69
C GLN A 319 -3.30 -45.49 20.86
N PRO A 320 -2.81 -44.26 20.74
CA PRO A 320 -1.98 -43.65 21.79
C PRO A 320 -2.77 -43.47 23.09
N LEU A 321 -2.22 -43.86 24.22
CA LEU A 321 -2.82 -43.71 25.55
C LEU A 321 -2.90 -42.24 26.00
N ARG A 322 -2.03 -41.39 25.45
CA ARG A 322 -2.02 -39.93 25.69
C ARG A 322 -2.14 -39.17 24.36
N GLN A 323 -2.98 -38.19 24.31
CA GLN A 323 -3.05 -37.29 23.15
C GLN A 323 -1.81 -36.40 23.13
N GLY A 324 -0.92 -36.64 22.18
CA GLY A 324 0.22 -35.77 21.89
C GLY A 324 -0.21 -34.45 21.22
N PHE A 325 0.77 -33.58 20.93
CA PHE A 325 0.52 -32.31 20.27
C PHE A 325 -0.13 -32.49 18.89
N GLY A 326 0.33 -33.43 18.07
CA GLY A 326 -0.21 -33.68 16.73
C GLY A 326 -1.68 -34.10 16.76
N SER A 327 -2.07 -35.00 17.68
CA SER A 327 -3.48 -35.37 17.87
C SER A 327 -4.35 -34.19 18.31
N ARG A 328 -3.81 -33.31 19.18
CA ARG A 328 -4.49 -32.08 19.61
C ARG A 328 -4.58 -31.05 18.50
N LEU A 329 -3.52 -30.90 17.70
CA LEU A 329 -3.51 -30.00 16.53
C LEU A 329 -4.61 -30.40 15.56
N LEU A 330 -4.69 -31.69 15.19
CA LEU A 330 -5.68 -32.22 14.29
C LEU A 330 -7.11 -32.16 14.85
N ALA A 331 -7.28 -32.43 16.16
CA ALA A 331 -8.60 -32.55 16.77
C ALA A 331 -9.18 -31.20 17.28
N LEU A 332 -8.33 -30.23 17.65
CA LEU A 332 -8.77 -28.99 18.30
C LEU A 332 -8.33 -27.72 17.57
N VAL A 333 -7.09 -27.66 17.09
CA VAL A 333 -6.53 -26.42 16.53
C VAL A 333 -7.01 -26.21 15.10
N LEU A 334 -6.91 -27.23 14.25
CA LEU A 334 -7.38 -27.14 12.86
C LEU A 334 -8.90 -26.87 12.77
N PRO A 335 -9.78 -27.58 13.54
CA PRO A 335 -11.20 -27.24 13.55
C PRO A 335 -11.50 -25.80 13.98
N ALA A 336 -10.78 -25.29 14.99
CA ALA A 336 -11.00 -23.95 15.50
C ALA A 336 -10.48 -22.86 14.56
N GLN A 337 -9.35 -23.06 13.90
CA GLN A 337 -8.70 -22.05 13.06
C GLN A 337 -9.17 -22.06 11.61
N ILE A 338 -9.37 -23.25 11.02
CA ILE A 338 -9.67 -23.42 9.59
C ILE A 338 -10.91 -24.28 9.32
N GLN A 339 -11.71 -24.57 10.35
CA GLN A 339 -12.94 -25.38 10.26
C GLN A 339 -12.72 -26.78 9.64
N ALA A 340 -11.53 -27.35 9.80
CA ALA A 340 -11.22 -28.67 9.29
C ALA A 340 -11.93 -29.76 10.11
N ARG A 341 -12.28 -30.86 9.45
CA ARG A 341 -12.75 -32.09 10.09
C ARG A 341 -11.72 -33.19 9.83
N SER A 342 -11.32 -33.90 10.86
CA SER A 342 -10.36 -34.98 10.72
C SER A 342 -10.85 -36.24 11.43
N ARG A 343 -10.51 -37.41 10.85
CA ARG A 343 -10.77 -38.74 11.43
C ARG A 343 -9.50 -39.58 11.28
N ALA A 344 -8.94 -39.98 12.41
CA ALA A 344 -7.80 -40.87 12.45
C ALA A 344 -8.21 -42.30 12.85
N GLU A 345 -7.63 -43.28 12.16
CA GLU A 345 -7.81 -44.70 12.43
C GLU A 345 -6.39 -45.31 12.65
N PHE A 346 -6.20 -45.88 13.83
CA PHE A 346 -4.96 -46.58 14.20
C PHE A 346 -5.18 -48.07 13.96
N ALA A 347 -4.69 -48.55 12.80
CA ALA A 347 -4.79 -49.98 12.44
C ALA A 347 -3.44 -50.70 12.64
N PRO A 348 -3.41 -52.01 12.86
CA PRO A 348 -2.16 -52.77 13.04
C PRO A 348 -1.15 -52.60 11.91
N HIS A 349 -1.60 -52.24 10.71
CA HIS A 349 -0.77 -52.08 9.52
C HIS A 349 -0.37 -50.65 9.24
N GLY A 350 -0.79 -49.65 10.08
CA GLY A 350 -0.41 -48.24 9.98
C GLY A 350 -1.52 -47.26 10.34
N LEU A 351 -1.16 -45.98 10.44
CA LEU A 351 -2.09 -44.87 10.62
C LEU A 351 -2.80 -44.55 9.32
N ARG A 352 -4.11 -44.35 9.40
CA ARG A 352 -4.90 -43.68 8.34
C ARG A 352 -5.55 -42.42 8.91
N LEU A 353 -5.39 -41.30 8.21
CA LEU A 353 -6.03 -40.05 8.55
C LEU A 353 -6.79 -39.53 7.35
N HIS A 354 -8.06 -39.27 7.52
CA HIS A 354 -8.89 -38.51 6.59
C HIS A 354 -9.10 -37.09 7.11
N CYS A 355 -8.94 -36.07 6.26
CA CYS A 355 -9.11 -34.69 6.62
C CYS A 355 -9.87 -33.92 5.53
N GLU A 356 -10.86 -33.16 5.95
CA GLU A 356 -11.66 -32.26 5.12
C GLU A 356 -11.50 -30.84 5.62
N LEU A 357 -11.22 -29.90 4.72
CA LEU A 357 -11.11 -28.48 5.08
C LEU A 357 -11.70 -27.58 3.99
N PRO A 358 -12.47 -26.58 4.39
CA PRO A 358 -13.03 -25.61 3.45
C PRO A 358 -11.91 -24.75 2.88
N LEU A 359 -11.94 -24.55 1.56
CA LEU A 359 -11.08 -23.60 0.88
C LEU A 359 -11.83 -22.27 0.72
N PRO A 360 -11.17 -21.13 0.85
CA PRO A 360 -11.78 -19.85 0.56
C PRO A 360 -12.23 -19.78 -0.89
N THR A 361 -13.31 -19.04 -1.12
CA THR A 361 -13.80 -18.76 -2.48
C THR A 361 -12.73 -17.95 -3.22
N VAL A 362 -12.24 -18.46 -4.33
CA VAL A 362 -11.34 -17.69 -5.21
C VAL A 362 -12.23 -16.68 -5.92
N THR A 363 -12.22 -15.45 -5.50
CA THR A 363 -12.69 -14.34 -6.33
C THR A 363 -11.64 -14.20 -7.45
N LEU A 364 -11.96 -14.68 -8.63
CA LEU A 364 -11.17 -14.37 -9.83
C LEU A 364 -11.24 -12.85 -10.01
N ALA A 365 -10.09 -12.19 -9.77
CA ALA A 365 -9.90 -10.78 -10.07
C ALA A 365 -9.74 -10.59 -11.59
#